data_922b2daf8150c984163b003bd01b2da5
#
_entry.id   922b2daf8150c984163b003bd01b2da5
#
_cell.length_a   1.000
_cell.length_b   1.000
_cell.length_c   1.000
_cell.angle_alpha   90.00
_cell.angle_beta   90.00
_cell.angle_gamma   90.00
#
_symmetry.space_group_name_H-M   'P 1'
#
loop_
_entity.id
_entity.type
_entity.pdbx_description
1 polymer ?
#
loop_
_entity_poly.entity_id
_entity_poly.type
_entity_poly.pdbx_seq_one_letter_code
_entity_poly.pdbx_strand_id
1 'polypeptide(L)'
;MGLLTDSFFIQALESNEPLVAMLPAHGFYNNVAYPDVDMQNADLPYIIVNNDGGRNEGMSKDDMMEGPVDQVNISIRIVGRNREELNEMAVAVRKTIHDYVVDAQSRVIDGEPMEGDELCPNDYAFSFSEIAYDMLKPSVTLILNYDCETDNDLLENS
;
A
#
# COMPACT_ATOMS: atom_id res chain seq x y z
N MET A 1 -7.41 -4.09 -11.73
CA MET A 1 -6.56 -5.13 -11.10
C MET A 1 -6.54 -5.04 -9.59
N GLY A 2 -7.73 -4.99 -9.00
CA GLY A 2 -7.88 -4.79 -7.56
C GLY A 2 -7.18 -5.81 -6.68
N LEU A 3 -7.10 -7.06 -7.11
CA LEU A 3 -6.45 -8.13 -6.34
C LEU A 3 -4.95 -7.94 -6.21
N LEU A 4 -4.33 -7.23 -7.13
CA LEU A 4 -2.87 -7.03 -7.16
C LEU A 4 -2.46 -5.60 -6.83
N THR A 5 -3.39 -4.78 -6.35
CA THR A 5 -3.09 -3.38 -6.01
C THR A 5 -2.01 -3.26 -4.92
N ASP A 6 -1.97 -4.21 -3.98
CA ASP A 6 -0.92 -4.25 -2.96
C ASP A 6 0.48 -4.37 -3.56
N SER A 7 0.62 -5.09 -4.68
CA SER A 7 1.91 -5.22 -5.38
C SER A 7 2.43 -3.88 -5.87
N PHE A 8 1.54 -3.00 -6.33
CA PHE A 8 1.90 -1.65 -6.74
C PHE A 8 2.49 -0.86 -5.57
N PHE A 9 1.86 -0.95 -4.38
CA PHE A 9 2.34 -0.26 -3.19
C PHE A 9 3.69 -0.79 -2.72
N ILE A 10 3.88 -2.12 -2.75
CA ILE A 10 5.16 -2.74 -2.38
C ILE A 10 6.26 -2.27 -3.33
N GLN A 11 6.00 -2.29 -4.63
CA GLN A 11 6.95 -1.84 -5.64
C GLN A 11 7.32 -0.37 -5.45
N ALA A 12 6.33 0.47 -5.14
CA ALA A 12 6.55 1.89 -4.87
C ALA A 12 7.50 2.09 -3.69
N LEU A 13 7.26 1.40 -2.58
CA LEU A 13 8.09 1.53 -1.38
C LEU A 13 9.50 0.98 -1.59
N GLU A 14 9.64 -0.12 -2.30
CA GLU A 14 10.93 -0.72 -2.59
C GLU A 14 11.77 0.13 -3.55
N SER A 15 11.15 1.02 -4.33
CA SER A 15 11.85 1.94 -5.21
C SER A 15 12.56 3.07 -4.47
N ASN A 16 12.18 3.31 -3.22
CA ASN A 16 12.79 4.35 -2.37
C ASN A 16 13.97 3.76 -1.61
N GLU A 17 15.18 3.88 -2.17
CA GLU A 17 16.39 3.33 -1.57
C GLU A 17 16.68 3.83 -0.15
N PRO A 18 16.54 5.13 0.15
CA PRO A 18 16.71 5.61 1.53
C PRO A 18 15.73 4.96 2.52
N LEU A 19 14.49 4.73 2.12
CA LEU A 19 13.51 4.06 2.97
C LEU A 19 13.89 2.61 3.21
N VAL A 20 14.26 1.88 2.17
CA VAL A 20 14.69 0.48 2.27
C VAL A 20 15.93 0.37 3.17
N ALA A 21 16.85 1.33 3.08
CA ALA A 21 18.06 1.37 3.91
C ALA A 21 17.74 1.53 5.40
N MET A 22 16.59 2.05 5.77
CA MET A 22 16.15 2.15 7.18
C MET A 22 15.67 0.82 7.74
N LEU A 23 15.35 -0.14 6.87
CA LEU A 23 14.79 -1.42 7.27
C LEU A 23 15.92 -2.43 7.52
N PRO A 24 15.91 -3.17 8.65
CA PRO A 24 16.91 -4.20 8.90
C PRO A 24 16.69 -5.42 8.02
N ALA A 25 17.76 -6.19 7.82
CA ALA A 25 17.68 -7.46 7.12
C ALA A 25 16.99 -8.52 8.00
N HIS A 26 16.11 -9.30 7.40
CA HIS A 26 15.41 -10.42 8.06
C HIS A 26 15.63 -11.70 7.26
N GLY A 27 16.77 -12.33 7.38
CA GLY A 27 17.04 -13.46 6.51
C GLY A 27 16.94 -13.03 5.06
N PHE A 28 15.84 -13.39 4.40
CA PHE A 28 15.58 -12.99 3.01
C PHE A 28 14.79 -11.66 2.91
N TYR A 29 14.30 -11.13 4.02
CA TYR A 29 13.42 -9.98 4.05
C TYR A 29 14.14 -8.80 4.69
N ASN A 30 14.61 -7.90 3.88
CA ASN A 30 15.17 -6.62 4.32
C ASN A 30 14.39 -5.45 3.75
N ASN A 31 13.19 -5.73 3.27
CA ASN A 31 12.35 -4.77 2.57
C ASN A 31 10.92 -4.81 3.13
N VAL A 32 10.01 -4.22 2.38
CA VAL A 32 8.58 -4.26 2.65
C VAL A 32 8.08 -5.71 2.57
N ALA A 33 7.29 -6.14 3.53
CA ALA A 33 6.88 -7.52 3.67
C ALA A 33 5.37 -7.72 3.49
N TYR A 34 4.97 -8.93 3.13
CA TYR A 34 3.58 -9.36 3.15
C TYR A 34 3.18 -9.82 4.56
N PRO A 35 1.87 -9.78 4.91
CA PRO A 35 1.42 -10.10 6.27
C PRO A 35 1.58 -11.56 6.68
N ASP A 36 1.80 -12.48 5.76
CA ASP A 36 2.04 -13.89 6.06
C ASP A 36 3.49 -14.19 6.46
N VAL A 37 4.35 -13.19 6.42
CA VAL A 37 5.73 -13.31 6.90
C VAL A 37 5.71 -13.27 8.43
N ASP A 38 6.52 -14.13 9.08
CA ASP A 38 6.65 -14.14 10.54
C ASP A 38 7.38 -12.89 11.01
N MET A 39 6.59 -11.94 11.54
CA MET A 39 7.12 -10.67 12.04
C MET A 39 7.29 -10.64 13.56
N GLN A 40 6.97 -11.73 14.27
CA GLN A 40 7.12 -11.76 15.74
C GLN A 40 8.57 -11.63 16.18
N ASN A 41 9.47 -12.19 15.39
CA ASN A 41 10.90 -12.15 15.67
C ASN A 41 11.65 -11.14 14.78
N ALA A 42 10.90 -10.32 14.07
CA ALA A 42 11.49 -9.33 13.16
C ALA A 42 12.15 -8.20 13.94
N ASP A 43 13.29 -7.74 13.45
CA ASP A 43 13.95 -6.57 14.00
C ASP A 43 13.18 -5.30 13.60
N LEU A 44 13.19 -4.31 14.49
CA LEU A 44 12.54 -3.03 14.22
C LEU A 44 13.51 -2.07 13.50
N PRO A 45 13.02 -1.18 12.65
CA PRO A 45 11.63 -1.04 12.22
C PRO A 45 11.27 -1.99 11.08
N TYR A 46 9.98 -2.16 10.84
CA TYR A 46 9.53 -2.92 9.66
C TYR A 46 8.22 -2.35 9.09
N ILE A 47 7.93 -2.71 7.84
CA ILE A 47 6.73 -2.27 7.11
C ILE A 47 6.03 -3.50 6.55
N ILE A 48 4.71 -3.59 6.74
CA ILE A 48 3.88 -4.64 6.17
C ILE A 48 2.81 -3.99 5.29
N VAL A 49 2.70 -4.44 4.04
CA VAL A 49 1.64 -4.01 3.13
C VAL A 49 0.62 -5.13 3.02
N ASN A 50 -0.65 -4.79 3.21
CA ASN A 50 -1.75 -5.75 3.22
C ASN A 50 -2.89 -5.28 2.34
N ASN A 51 -3.44 -6.20 1.54
CA ASN A 51 -4.69 -5.98 0.82
C ASN A 51 -5.83 -6.46 1.73
N ASP A 52 -6.58 -5.52 2.29
CA ASP A 52 -7.66 -5.82 3.24
C ASP A 52 -8.98 -6.18 2.55
N GLY A 53 -8.95 -6.32 1.23
CA GLY A 53 -10.11 -6.65 0.45
C GLY A 53 -10.76 -5.42 -0.16
N GLY A 54 -11.88 -5.63 -0.80
CA GLY A 54 -12.57 -4.54 -1.49
C GLY A 54 -13.97 -4.94 -1.90
N ARG A 55 -14.57 -4.08 -2.71
CA ARG A 55 -15.93 -4.29 -3.21
C ARG A 55 -16.09 -3.61 -4.55
N ASN A 56 -17.06 -4.08 -5.31
CA ASN A 56 -17.52 -3.42 -6.54
C ASN A 56 -18.77 -2.62 -6.24
N GLU A 57 -18.81 -1.37 -6.69
CA GLU A 57 -19.98 -0.51 -6.58
C GLU A 57 -20.88 -0.73 -7.80
N GLY A 58 -22.08 -1.28 -7.59
CA GLY A 58 -23.09 -1.40 -8.64
C GLY A 58 -23.58 -0.04 -9.12
N MET A 59 -24.04 0.03 -10.35
CA MET A 59 -24.51 1.28 -10.96
C MET A 59 -25.84 1.76 -10.39
N SER A 60 -26.67 0.85 -9.87
CA SER A 60 -27.91 1.17 -9.19
C SER A 60 -28.29 0.08 -8.19
N LYS A 61 -29.23 0.38 -7.28
CA LYS A 61 -29.70 -0.59 -6.28
C LYS A 61 -30.35 -1.83 -6.89
N ASP A 62 -30.98 -1.68 -8.04
CA ASP A 62 -31.67 -2.76 -8.74
C ASP A 62 -30.78 -3.42 -9.77
N ASP A 63 -29.55 -2.95 -9.89
CA ASP A 63 -28.61 -3.42 -10.90
C ASP A 63 -27.84 -4.62 -10.33
N MET A 64 -28.06 -5.77 -10.93
CA MET A 64 -27.35 -7.00 -10.56
C MET A 64 -26.00 -7.10 -11.26
N MET A 65 -25.67 -6.12 -12.09
CA MET A 65 -24.40 -6.09 -12.83
C MET A 65 -23.35 -5.30 -12.04
N GLU A 66 -22.10 -5.67 -12.25
CA GLU A 66 -20.98 -4.95 -11.64
C GLU A 66 -20.83 -3.56 -12.24
N GLY A 67 -20.42 -2.62 -11.42
CA GLY A 67 -20.11 -1.27 -11.86
C GLY A 67 -18.71 -1.17 -12.48
N PRO A 68 -18.36 0.01 -13.01
CA PRO A 68 -17.09 0.21 -13.75
C PRO A 68 -15.85 0.25 -12.86
N VAL A 69 -16.01 0.43 -11.55
CA VAL A 69 -14.88 0.57 -10.64
C VAL A 69 -14.98 -0.36 -9.44
N ASP A 70 -13.83 -0.80 -8.98
CA ASP A 70 -13.68 -1.54 -7.74
C ASP A 70 -13.08 -0.63 -6.68
N GLN A 71 -13.51 -0.80 -5.41
CA GLN A 71 -12.90 -0.16 -4.25
C GLN A 71 -12.05 -1.19 -3.55
N VAL A 72 -10.77 -0.88 -3.33
CA VAL A 72 -9.80 -1.80 -2.71
C VAL A 72 -9.13 -1.09 -1.55
N ASN A 73 -9.10 -1.74 -0.38
CA ASN A 73 -8.45 -1.20 0.81
C ASN A 73 -7.06 -1.77 0.97
N ILE A 74 -6.05 -0.90 0.91
CA ILE A 74 -4.67 -1.27 1.16
C ILE A 74 -4.25 -0.63 2.48
N SER A 75 -3.73 -1.43 3.40
CA SER A 75 -3.15 -0.92 4.64
C SER A 75 -1.64 -1.10 4.64
N ILE A 76 -0.95 -0.10 5.17
CA ILE A 76 0.49 -0.12 5.35
C ILE A 76 0.75 0.02 6.85
N ARG A 77 1.21 -1.06 7.46
CA ARG A 77 1.55 -1.07 8.88
C ARG A 77 3.02 -0.76 9.06
N ILE A 78 3.31 0.29 9.81
CA ILE A 78 4.68 0.71 10.12
C ILE A 78 4.90 0.47 11.61
N VAL A 79 5.91 -0.32 11.94
CA VAL A 79 6.26 -0.63 13.32
C VAL A 79 7.67 -0.14 13.59
N GLY A 80 7.82 0.76 14.53
CA GLY A 80 9.10 1.39 14.86
C GLY A 80 9.45 1.24 16.33
N ARG A 81 10.67 1.63 16.69
CA ARG A 81 11.18 1.57 18.06
C ARG A 81 10.64 2.70 18.92
N ASN A 82 10.35 3.86 18.32
CA ASN A 82 9.85 5.03 19.02
C ASN A 82 9.05 5.93 18.06
N ARG A 83 8.42 6.95 18.60
CA ARG A 83 7.55 7.84 17.82
C ARG A 83 8.30 8.66 16.78
N GLU A 84 9.53 9.05 17.07
CA GLU A 84 10.36 9.83 16.13
C GLU A 84 10.66 9.02 14.87
N GLU A 85 11.10 7.78 15.06
CA GLU A 85 11.37 6.86 13.95
C GLU A 85 10.08 6.57 13.16
N LEU A 86 8.98 6.32 13.88
CA LEU A 86 7.67 6.06 13.26
C LEU A 86 7.22 7.22 12.40
N ASN A 87 7.34 8.45 12.91
CA ASN A 87 6.97 9.65 12.16
C ASN A 87 7.82 9.83 10.91
N GLU A 88 9.12 9.64 11.02
CA GLU A 88 10.04 9.75 9.90
C GLU A 88 9.68 8.76 8.80
N MET A 89 9.42 7.50 9.17
CA MET A 89 9.02 6.47 8.22
C MET A 89 7.65 6.74 7.61
N ALA A 90 6.69 7.17 8.41
CA ALA A 90 5.33 7.46 7.92
C ALA A 90 5.33 8.58 6.89
N VAL A 91 6.09 9.64 7.12
CA VAL A 91 6.23 10.74 6.17
C VAL A 91 6.87 10.25 4.88
N ALA A 92 7.93 9.45 4.98
CA ALA A 92 8.61 8.90 3.82
C ALA A 92 7.69 7.98 3.00
N VAL A 93 6.95 7.09 3.67
CA VAL A 93 6.00 6.19 3.02
C VAL A 93 4.91 6.98 2.30
N ARG A 94 4.30 7.93 2.99
CA ARG A 94 3.20 8.71 2.40
C ARG A 94 3.65 9.51 1.19
N LYS A 95 4.81 10.15 1.27
CA LYS A 95 5.37 10.90 0.15
C LYS A 95 5.72 9.99 -1.03
N THR A 96 6.33 8.84 -0.74
CA THR A 96 6.71 7.88 -1.77
C THR A 96 5.51 7.37 -2.54
N ILE A 97 4.44 6.99 -1.84
CA ILE A 97 3.20 6.53 -2.49
C ILE A 97 2.60 7.63 -3.36
N HIS A 98 2.50 8.84 -2.84
CA HIS A 98 1.95 9.96 -3.59
C HIS A 98 2.72 10.20 -4.89
N ASP A 99 4.04 10.33 -4.80
CA ASP A 99 4.89 10.61 -5.94
C ASP A 99 4.86 9.46 -6.96
N TYR A 100 4.85 8.23 -6.48
CA TYR A 100 4.84 7.06 -7.36
C TYR A 100 3.53 6.94 -8.14
N VAL A 101 2.40 7.23 -7.50
CA VAL A 101 1.08 7.25 -8.14
C VAL A 101 1.03 8.34 -9.21
N VAL A 102 1.48 9.56 -8.87
CA VAL A 102 1.50 10.68 -9.81
C VAL A 102 2.35 10.35 -11.04
N ASP A 103 3.52 9.78 -10.83
CA ASP A 103 4.43 9.43 -11.93
C ASP A 103 3.83 8.34 -12.83
N ALA A 104 3.23 7.30 -12.24
CA ALA A 104 2.60 6.23 -12.99
C ALA A 104 1.42 6.73 -13.82
N GLN A 105 0.57 7.57 -13.24
CA GLN A 105 -0.56 8.17 -13.94
C GLN A 105 -0.09 9.06 -15.09
N SER A 106 0.97 9.82 -14.90
CA SER A 106 1.55 10.66 -15.93
C SER A 106 2.06 9.84 -17.11
N ARG A 107 2.74 8.72 -16.84
CA ARG A 107 3.23 7.83 -17.90
C ARG A 107 2.09 7.23 -18.72
N VAL A 108 1.00 6.84 -18.07
CA VAL A 108 -0.19 6.30 -18.77
C VAL A 108 -0.83 7.37 -19.65
N ILE A 109 -0.97 8.60 -19.15
CA ILE A 109 -1.53 9.72 -19.91
C ILE A 109 -0.67 10.04 -21.14
N ASP A 110 0.65 9.99 -20.99
CA ASP A 110 1.60 10.28 -22.07
C ASP A 110 1.70 9.13 -23.08
N GLY A 111 1.06 8.00 -22.82
CA GLY A 111 1.09 6.84 -23.69
C GLY A 111 2.40 6.04 -23.63
N GLU A 112 3.18 6.23 -22.57
CA GLU A 112 4.47 5.56 -22.37
C GLU A 112 4.49 4.83 -21.00
N PRO A 113 3.52 3.92 -20.73
CA PRO A 113 3.49 3.21 -19.46
C PRO A 113 4.66 2.25 -19.30
N MET A 114 5.11 2.10 -18.06
CA MET A 114 6.11 1.10 -17.68
C MET A 114 5.42 -0.13 -17.12
N GLU A 115 6.17 -1.23 -17.00
CA GLU A 115 5.67 -2.45 -16.38
C GLU A 115 5.21 -2.17 -14.93
N GLY A 116 4.01 -2.59 -14.60
CA GLY A 116 3.41 -2.36 -13.29
C GLY A 116 2.51 -1.13 -13.22
N ASP A 117 2.57 -0.21 -14.17
CA ASP A 117 1.72 0.99 -14.17
C ASP A 117 0.23 0.64 -14.29
N GLU A 118 -0.09 -0.51 -14.86
CA GLU A 118 -1.46 -1.01 -14.95
C GLU A 118 -2.07 -1.34 -13.59
N LEU A 119 -1.24 -1.51 -12.56
CA LEU A 119 -1.68 -1.79 -11.20
C LEU A 119 -1.93 -0.50 -10.40
N CYS A 120 -1.59 0.66 -10.96
CA CYS A 120 -1.77 1.93 -10.29
C CYS A 120 -3.25 2.22 -10.10
N PRO A 121 -3.69 2.62 -8.90
CA PRO A 121 -5.08 3.02 -8.70
C PRO A 121 -5.40 4.32 -9.46
N ASN A 122 -6.68 4.48 -9.84
CA ASN A 122 -7.15 5.71 -10.47
C ASN A 122 -7.14 6.87 -9.50
N ASP A 123 -7.49 6.58 -8.26
CA ASP A 123 -7.56 7.56 -7.18
C ASP A 123 -7.49 6.82 -5.84
N TYR A 124 -7.22 7.54 -4.77
CA TYR A 124 -7.26 6.96 -3.43
C TYR A 124 -7.64 8.01 -2.39
N ALA A 125 -8.32 7.55 -1.32
CA ALA A 125 -8.55 8.33 -0.11
C ALA A 125 -7.60 7.82 0.97
N PHE A 126 -6.92 8.74 1.65
CA PHE A 126 -5.94 8.42 2.67
C PHE A 126 -6.53 8.66 4.06
N SER A 127 -6.24 7.73 4.97
CA SER A 127 -6.52 7.89 6.40
C SER A 127 -5.46 7.16 7.21
N PHE A 128 -5.46 7.37 8.52
CA PHE A 128 -4.52 6.68 9.40
C PHE A 128 -5.20 6.39 10.73
N SER A 129 -4.72 5.33 11.40
CA SER A 129 -5.20 4.94 12.71
C SER A 129 -4.40 5.63 13.81
N GLU A 130 -4.89 5.50 15.06
CA GLU A 130 -4.14 5.95 16.22
C GLU A 130 -2.86 5.15 16.40
N ILE A 131 -1.85 5.78 16.99
CA ILE A 131 -0.59 5.12 17.30
C ILE A 131 -0.81 4.15 18.46
N ALA A 132 -0.45 2.88 18.25
CA ALA A 132 -0.54 1.84 19.26
C ALA A 132 0.83 1.52 19.84
N TYR A 133 0.88 1.20 21.13
CA TYR A 133 2.11 0.82 21.82
C TYR A 133 2.04 -0.64 22.23
N ASP A 134 3.14 -1.38 22.01
CA ASP A 134 3.27 -2.75 22.46
C ASP A 134 4.27 -2.78 23.63
N MET A 135 3.77 -3.20 24.81
CA MET A 135 4.58 -3.25 26.02
C MET A 135 5.45 -4.50 26.10
N LEU A 136 5.05 -5.59 25.44
CA LEU A 136 5.78 -6.86 25.49
C LEU A 136 7.01 -6.84 24.59
N LYS A 137 6.89 -6.20 23.44
CA LYS A 137 8.02 -5.91 22.54
C LYS A 137 8.00 -4.40 22.35
N PRO A 138 8.84 -3.64 23.05
CA PRO A 138 8.75 -2.18 23.00
C PRO A 138 8.76 -1.66 21.57
N SER A 139 7.60 -1.23 21.11
CA SER A 139 7.37 -0.79 19.76
C SER A 139 6.17 0.14 19.67
N VAL A 140 6.13 0.93 18.62
CA VAL A 140 5.00 1.78 18.27
C VAL A 140 4.55 1.43 16.87
N THR A 141 3.24 1.37 16.67
CA THR A 141 2.65 0.98 15.38
C THR A 141 1.70 2.05 14.88
N LEU A 142 1.80 2.35 13.60
CA LEU A 142 0.86 3.21 12.89
C LEU A 142 0.40 2.47 11.64
N ILE A 143 -0.90 2.56 11.35
CA ILE A 143 -1.47 1.97 10.14
C ILE A 143 -1.92 3.11 9.23
N LEU A 144 -1.37 3.14 8.02
CA LEU A 144 -1.80 4.03 6.96
C LEU A 144 -2.79 3.27 6.08
N ASN A 145 -3.95 3.86 5.83
CA ASN A 145 -5.01 3.22 5.06
C ASN A 145 -5.21 3.97 3.75
N TYR A 146 -5.18 3.21 2.65
CA TYR A 146 -5.43 3.72 1.31
C TYR A 146 -6.67 3.03 0.75
N ASP A 147 -7.75 3.78 0.62
CA ASP A 147 -8.98 3.31 -0.01
C ASP A 147 -8.89 3.66 -1.49
N CYS A 148 -8.56 2.66 -2.31
CA CYS A 148 -8.20 2.84 -3.71
C CYS A 148 -9.38 2.55 -4.63
N GLU A 149 -9.49 3.35 -5.69
CA GLU A 149 -10.41 3.13 -6.77
C GLU A 149 -9.64 2.55 -7.97
N THR A 150 -10.05 1.38 -8.45
CA THR A 150 -9.43 0.72 -9.59
C THR A 150 -10.49 0.35 -10.62
N ASP A 151 -10.08 0.17 -11.87
CA ASP A 151 -10.99 -0.26 -12.90
C ASP A 151 -11.41 -1.71 -12.68
N ASN A 152 -12.68 -2.00 -12.99
CA ASN A 152 -13.18 -3.37 -12.97
C ASN A 152 -12.63 -4.13 -14.17
N ASP A 153 -11.78 -5.12 -13.91
CA ASP A 153 -11.12 -5.94 -14.96
C ASP A 153 -12.11 -6.63 -15.88
N LEU A 154 -13.27 -6.97 -15.35
CA LEU A 154 -14.29 -7.65 -16.13
C LEU A 154 -14.83 -6.77 -17.26
N LEU A 155 -14.89 -5.45 -17.02
CA LEU A 155 -15.41 -4.48 -18.00
C LEU A 155 -14.33 -3.99 -18.97
N GLU A 156 -13.06 -4.05 -18.58
CA GLU A 156 -11.94 -3.67 -19.45
C GLU A 156 -11.81 -4.58 -20.67
N ASN A 157 -12.26 -5.81 -20.55
CA ASN A 157 -12.11 -6.84 -21.60
C ASN A 157 -13.36 -7.01 -22.47
N SER A 158 -14.32 -6.13 -22.31
CA SER A 158 -15.57 -6.20 -23.06
C SER A 158 -15.60 -5.34 -24.32
#